data_f4710a390803de32660e1f7f8e9935a4
#
_entry.id   f4710a390803de32660e1f7f8e9935a4
#
_cell.length_a   1.000
_cell.length_b   1.000
_cell.length_c   1.000
_cell.angle_alpha   90.00
_cell.angle_beta   90.00
_cell.angle_gamma   90.00
#
_symmetry.space_group_name_H-M   'P 1'
#
loop_
_entity.id
_entity.type
_entity.pdbx_description
1 polymer ?
#
loop_
_entity_poly.entity_id
_entity_poly.type
_entity_poly.pdbx_seq_one_letter_code
_entity_poly.pdbx_strand_id
1 'polypeptide(L)'
;HMEAVQTALKARLRATKIGHPALADTQMGALVSLNQRLDVRAQAQLLGKECDLVFGGEDRCQVEGADAETGAFLAPMLFVCADPDHAVAVHEVEAFGPVATLMPYRDIVHGIELLNRGDGSLVASVITHDPAIARQVVLGAGAFHGRLYFNDRVSQAESTGHGAPLPHMVHGGPGRAGGSEELGGLRGVKHYMQRSAVQGSPDMLTAITGTWIKGSTELTASVHPFTRNFDQLHIGETLHTAGREVTLEDIEHFADFTGDRFYAHMDAEAAKANPFFPDRVAHGYLLLSFAAGLFVEPNPGPVLANTGLNALSFQKPVVVGDSIAVQLTVKRKTRRTKDYGEVRWHVVLRNQDQEHVAEYELLTMSSYGETKGA
;
A
#
# COMPACT_ATOMS: atom_id res chain seq x y z
N HIS A 1 -18.43 -29.17 -13.87
CA HIS A 1 -18.21 -28.83 -12.45
C HIS A 1 -19.46 -28.28 -11.74
N MET A 2 -20.48 -27.76 -12.47
CA MET A 2 -21.68 -27.13 -11.88
C MET A 2 -22.41 -28.02 -10.88
N GLU A 3 -22.67 -29.29 -11.22
CA GLU A 3 -23.36 -30.23 -10.36
C GLU A 3 -22.62 -30.50 -9.04
N ALA A 4 -21.30 -30.64 -9.10
CA ALA A 4 -20.47 -30.85 -7.91
C ALA A 4 -20.48 -29.60 -7.00
N VAL A 5 -20.39 -28.40 -7.57
CA VAL A 5 -20.47 -27.12 -6.83
C VAL A 5 -21.86 -26.97 -6.19
N GLN A 6 -22.92 -27.21 -6.95
CA GLN A 6 -24.31 -27.16 -6.45
C GLN A 6 -24.51 -28.13 -5.28
N THR A 7 -24.01 -29.35 -5.39
CA THR A 7 -24.12 -30.38 -4.34
C THR A 7 -23.40 -29.96 -3.07
N ALA A 8 -22.15 -29.46 -3.22
CA ALA A 8 -21.35 -29.00 -2.08
C ALA A 8 -21.99 -27.78 -1.39
N LEU A 9 -22.50 -26.83 -2.14
CA LEU A 9 -23.19 -25.65 -1.60
C LEU A 9 -24.48 -26.03 -0.86
N LYS A 10 -25.30 -26.90 -1.43
CA LYS A 10 -26.51 -27.40 -0.74
C LYS A 10 -26.17 -28.07 0.59
N ALA A 11 -25.13 -28.89 0.63
CA ALA A 11 -24.68 -29.54 1.86
C ALA A 11 -24.26 -28.51 2.91
N ARG A 12 -23.47 -27.49 2.49
CA ARG A 12 -23.01 -26.43 3.37
C ARG A 12 -24.14 -25.55 3.89
N LEU A 13 -25.06 -25.13 3.02
CA LEU A 13 -26.23 -24.32 3.40
C LEU A 13 -27.15 -25.04 4.34
N ARG A 14 -27.36 -26.36 4.14
CA ARG A 14 -28.17 -27.20 5.05
C ARG A 14 -27.57 -27.29 6.45
N ALA A 15 -26.26 -27.27 6.57
CA ALA A 15 -25.55 -27.32 7.85
C ALA A 15 -25.47 -25.97 8.56
N THR A 16 -25.90 -24.86 7.92
CA THR A 16 -25.83 -23.51 8.51
C THR A 16 -26.83 -23.38 9.65
N LYS A 17 -26.32 -23.08 10.85
CA LYS A 17 -27.15 -22.84 12.04
C LYS A 17 -27.63 -21.38 12.06
N ILE A 18 -28.95 -21.24 12.07
CA ILE A 18 -29.62 -19.94 12.12
C ILE A 18 -30.12 -19.73 13.54
N GLY A 19 -29.84 -18.58 14.15
CA GLY A 19 -30.23 -18.37 15.53
C GLY A 19 -29.88 -17.02 16.12
N HIS A 20 -30.02 -16.93 17.43
CA HIS A 20 -29.66 -15.75 18.19
C HIS A 20 -28.13 -15.53 18.16
N PRO A 21 -27.64 -14.32 17.85
CA PRO A 21 -26.20 -14.06 17.68
C PRO A 21 -25.36 -14.24 18.95
N ALA A 22 -25.97 -14.28 20.13
CA ALA A 22 -25.25 -14.56 21.37
C ALA A 22 -24.93 -16.05 21.58
N LEU A 23 -25.49 -16.95 20.80
CA LEU A 23 -25.14 -18.37 20.85
C LEU A 23 -23.83 -18.60 20.09
N ALA A 24 -22.87 -19.30 20.71
CA ALA A 24 -21.53 -19.47 20.19
C ALA A 24 -21.44 -20.18 18.83
N ASP A 25 -22.42 -21.04 18.53
CA ASP A 25 -22.44 -21.83 17.30
C ASP A 25 -23.43 -21.30 16.23
N THR A 26 -24.09 -20.15 16.48
CA THR A 26 -24.88 -19.46 15.47
C THR A 26 -23.97 -18.95 14.35
N GLN A 27 -24.29 -19.34 13.11
CA GLN A 27 -23.55 -18.94 11.90
C GLN A 27 -24.26 -17.85 11.10
N MET A 28 -25.58 -17.72 11.26
CA MET A 28 -26.39 -16.72 10.57
C MET A 28 -27.49 -16.21 11.51
N GLY A 29 -27.54 -14.88 11.67
CA GLY A 29 -28.56 -14.18 12.43
C GLY A 29 -29.78 -13.77 11.60
N ALA A 30 -30.62 -12.88 12.19
CA ALA A 30 -31.75 -12.29 11.49
C ALA A 30 -31.30 -11.17 10.52
N LEU A 31 -32.13 -10.86 9.55
CA LEU A 31 -32.05 -9.63 8.78
C LEU A 31 -32.34 -8.41 9.67
N VAL A 32 -32.08 -7.22 9.17
CA VAL A 32 -32.21 -5.96 9.96
C VAL A 32 -33.67 -5.71 10.38
N SER A 33 -34.64 -6.09 9.53
CA SER A 33 -36.06 -5.85 9.81
C SER A 33 -36.98 -6.83 9.07
N LEU A 34 -38.24 -6.89 9.52
CA LEU A 34 -39.30 -7.65 8.83
C LEU A 34 -39.56 -7.10 7.41
N ASN A 35 -39.46 -5.78 7.23
CA ASN A 35 -39.59 -5.17 5.89
C ASN A 35 -38.48 -5.67 4.97
N GLN A 36 -37.24 -5.70 5.42
CA GLN A 36 -36.15 -6.26 4.60
C GLN A 36 -36.41 -7.73 4.26
N ARG A 37 -36.93 -8.54 5.18
CA ARG A 37 -37.30 -9.92 4.89
C ARG A 37 -38.35 -10.03 3.76
N LEU A 38 -39.34 -9.14 3.75
CA LEU A 38 -40.34 -9.06 2.67
C LEU A 38 -39.71 -8.64 1.35
N ASP A 39 -38.82 -7.61 1.37
CA ASP A 39 -38.10 -7.15 0.18
C ASP A 39 -37.25 -8.26 -0.43
N VAL A 40 -36.46 -8.97 0.40
CA VAL A 40 -35.64 -10.11 -0.08
C VAL A 40 -36.48 -11.19 -0.72
N ARG A 41 -37.65 -11.53 -0.15
CA ARG A 41 -38.56 -12.48 -0.75
C ARG A 41 -39.14 -12.02 -2.08
N ALA A 42 -39.48 -10.75 -2.19
CA ALA A 42 -39.96 -10.16 -3.45
C ALA A 42 -38.85 -10.21 -4.52
N GLN A 43 -37.62 -9.87 -4.17
CA GLN A 43 -36.49 -9.96 -5.09
C GLN A 43 -36.20 -11.43 -5.49
N ALA A 44 -36.24 -12.36 -4.54
CA ALA A 44 -36.12 -13.80 -4.85
C ALA A 44 -37.19 -14.32 -5.80
N GLN A 45 -38.41 -13.78 -5.70
CA GLN A 45 -39.49 -14.13 -6.66
C GLN A 45 -39.18 -13.60 -8.09
N LEU A 46 -38.51 -12.45 -8.22
CA LEU A 46 -38.05 -11.94 -9.53
C LEU A 46 -36.99 -12.85 -10.12
N LEU A 47 -35.99 -13.27 -9.31
CA LEU A 47 -34.98 -14.24 -9.72
C LEU A 47 -35.62 -15.58 -10.15
N GLY A 48 -36.63 -16.05 -9.43
CA GLY A 48 -37.32 -17.30 -9.73
C GLY A 48 -38.12 -17.32 -11.05
N LYS A 49 -38.22 -16.17 -11.75
CA LYS A 49 -38.82 -16.15 -13.10
C LYS A 49 -37.85 -16.60 -14.19
N GLU A 50 -36.56 -16.50 -13.93
CA GLU A 50 -35.49 -16.81 -14.88
C GLU A 50 -34.52 -17.90 -14.38
N CYS A 51 -34.62 -18.27 -13.11
CA CYS A 51 -33.71 -19.18 -12.45
C CYS A 51 -34.47 -20.24 -11.66
N ASP A 52 -33.89 -21.43 -11.59
CA ASP A 52 -34.43 -22.52 -10.78
C ASP A 52 -34.03 -22.38 -9.31
N LEU A 53 -34.98 -22.32 -8.39
CA LEU A 53 -34.69 -22.42 -6.95
C LEU A 53 -34.33 -23.86 -6.63
N VAL A 54 -33.07 -24.09 -6.26
CA VAL A 54 -32.56 -25.46 -6.01
C VAL A 54 -32.35 -25.78 -4.53
N PHE A 55 -32.41 -24.76 -3.66
CA PHE A 55 -32.31 -24.93 -2.20
C PHE A 55 -32.98 -23.76 -1.48
N GLY A 56 -33.67 -24.03 -0.36
CA GLY A 56 -34.35 -23.04 0.46
C GLY A 56 -35.73 -22.64 -0.12
N GLY A 57 -36.16 -21.42 0.25
CA GLY A 57 -37.47 -20.90 -0.19
C GLY A 57 -38.65 -21.28 0.69
N GLU A 58 -38.40 -21.98 1.78
CA GLU A 58 -39.43 -22.31 2.77
C GLU A 58 -39.85 -21.06 3.55
N ASP A 59 -41.16 -20.97 3.86
CA ASP A 59 -41.68 -19.83 4.61
C ASP A 59 -41.17 -19.75 6.04
N ARG A 60 -40.77 -20.89 6.61
CA ARG A 60 -40.23 -21.01 7.96
C ARG A 60 -38.85 -21.62 7.96
N CYS A 61 -37.95 -21.07 8.75
CA CYS A 61 -36.66 -21.68 9.04
C CYS A 61 -36.57 -22.11 10.51
N GLN A 62 -35.77 -23.14 10.77
CA GLN A 62 -35.43 -23.50 12.14
C GLN A 62 -34.49 -22.45 12.71
N VAL A 63 -34.86 -21.91 13.89
CA VAL A 63 -34.11 -20.83 14.56
C VAL A 63 -33.77 -21.28 15.96
N GLU A 64 -32.50 -21.20 16.34
CA GLU A 64 -32.04 -21.55 17.69
C GLU A 64 -31.99 -20.32 18.60
N GLY A 65 -32.58 -20.42 19.79
CA GLY A 65 -32.47 -19.40 20.84
C GLY A 65 -33.18 -18.07 20.54
N ALA A 66 -34.08 -18.04 19.54
CA ALA A 66 -34.88 -16.88 19.20
C ALA A 66 -36.24 -17.30 18.64
N ASP A 67 -37.19 -16.37 18.57
CA ASP A 67 -38.52 -16.60 18.01
C ASP A 67 -38.51 -16.31 16.49
N ALA A 68 -38.75 -17.35 15.72
CA ALA A 68 -38.80 -17.27 14.24
C ALA A 68 -40.02 -16.48 13.73
N GLU A 69 -41.10 -16.38 14.48
CA GLU A 69 -42.30 -15.68 14.05
C GLU A 69 -42.18 -14.16 14.19
N THR A 70 -41.57 -13.71 15.27
CA THR A 70 -41.38 -12.28 15.53
C THR A 70 -40.03 -11.75 14.99
N GLY A 71 -39.05 -12.63 14.76
CA GLY A 71 -37.74 -12.24 14.22
C GLY A 71 -37.73 -12.18 12.70
N ALA A 72 -36.83 -11.36 12.15
CA ALA A 72 -36.64 -11.23 10.72
C ALA A 72 -35.71 -12.34 10.13
N PHE A 73 -35.90 -13.58 10.59
CA PHE A 73 -35.11 -14.71 10.11
C PHE A 73 -35.54 -15.15 8.71
N LEU A 74 -34.55 -15.53 7.88
CA LEU A 74 -34.77 -16.03 6.54
C LEU A 74 -33.76 -17.16 6.23
N ALA A 75 -34.24 -18.30 5.79
CA ALA A 75 -33.36 -19.38 5.36
C ALA A 75 -32.61 -19.02 4.09
N PRO A 76 -31.36 -19.49 3.92
CA PRO A 76 -30.60 -19.25 2.68
C PRO A 76 -31.31 -19.84 1.47
N MET A 77 -31.26 -19.13 0.35
CA MET A 77 -31.78 -19.56 -0.95
C MET A 77 -30.67 -19.69 -1.97
N LEU A 78 -30.68 -20.77 -2.74
CA LEU A 78 -29.75 -20.95 -3.85
C LEU A 78 -30.52 -21.16 -5.14
N PHE A 79 -30.25 -20.32 -6.11
CA PHE A 79 -30.76 -20.42 -7.45
C PHE A 79 -29.72 -20.95 -8.42
N VAL A 80 -30.15 -21.48 -9.54
CA VAL A 80 -29.34 -21.84 -10.70
C VAL A 80 -29.94 -21.13 -11.92
N CYS A 81 -29.16 -20.31 -12.57
CA CYS A 81 -29.46 -19.70 -13.86
C CYS A 81 -28.79 -20.52 -14.96
N ALA A 82 -29.54 -21.26 -15.73
CA ALA A 82 -29.00 -22.12 -16.79
C ALA A 82 -28.53 -21.32 -18.03
N ASP A 83 -29.16 -20.19 -18.28
CA ASP A 83 -28.86 -19.30 -19.42
C ASP A 83 -28.52 -17.87 -18.94
N PRO A 84 -27.31 -17.64 -18.40
CA PRO A 84 -26.94 -16.34 -17.89
C PRO A 84 -26.73 -15.28 -18.99
N ASP A 85 -26.59 -15.70 -20.24
CA ASP A 85 -26.41 -14.79 -21.38
C ASP A 85 -27.69 -14.00 -21.68
N HIS A 86 -28.86 -14.61 -21.52
CA HIS A 86 -30.15 -14.01 -21.82
C HIS A 86 -30.94 -13.57 -20.59
N ALA A 87 -30.53 -14.04 -19.39
CA ALA A 87 -31.13 -13.62 -18.14
C ALA A 87 -30.82 -12.15 -17.83
N VAL A 88 -31.77 -11.45 -17.23
CA VAL A 88 -31.70 -10.05 -16.86
C VAL A 88 -31.67 -9.91 -15.33
N ALA A 89 -32.63 -10.55 -14.67
CA ALA A 89 -32.82 -10.41 -13.23
C ALA A 89 -31.56 -10.79 -12.42
N VAL A 90 -30.78 -11.79 -12.83
CA VAL A 90 -29.57 -12.21 -12.11
C VAL A 90 -28.46 -11.15 -12.09
N HIS A 91 -28.49 -10.21 -13.04
CA HIS A 91 -27.49 -9.13 -13.16
C HIS A 91 -27.98 -7.80 -12.57
N GLU A 92 -29.29 -7.59 -12.52
CA GLU A 92 -29.89 -6.32 -12.09
C GLU A 92 -30.45 -6.34 -10.67
N VAL A 93 -30.87 -7.52 -10.19
CA VAL A 93 -31.53 -7.67 -8.88
C VAL A 93 -30.50 -7.97 -7.80
N GLU A 94 -30.44 -7.12 -6.79
CA GLU A 94 -29.70 -7.35 -5.55
C GLU A 94 -30.69 -7.67 -4.43
N ALA A 95 -30.77 -8.94 -4.05
CA ALA A 95 -31.73 -9.42 -3.06
C ALA A 95 -31.42 -9.01 -1.61
N PHE A 96 -30.34 -8.36 -1.33
CA PHE A 96 -29.85 -7.83 -0.04
C PHE A 96 -30.12 -8.74 1.18
N GLY A 97 -29.89 -10.04 1.00
CA GLY A 97 -30.15 -11.08 1.98
C GLY A 97 -29.44 -12.40 1.62
N PRO A 98 -29.75 -13.51 2.30
CA PRO A 98 -29.07 -14.79 2.11
C PRO A 98 -29.52 -15.49 0.81
N VAL A 99 -29.32 -14.84 -0.32
CA VAL A 99 -29.68 -15.31 -1.65
C VAL A 99 -28.44 -15.36 -2.54
N ALA A 100 -28.23 -16.48 -3.22
CA ALA A 100 -27.14 -16.62 -4.18
C ALA A 100 -27.63 -17.34 -5.45
N THR A 101 -27.03 -17.01 -6.59
CA THR A 101 -27.31 -17.63 -7.88
C THR A 101 -26.05 -18.22 -8.49
N LEU A 102 -26.09 -19.48 -8.89
CA LEU A 102 -25.05 -20.13 -9.67
C LEU A 102 -25.30 -19.91 -11.15
N MET A 103 -24.27 -19.49 -11.86
CA MET A 103 -24.26 -19.28 -13.30
C MET A 103 -23.12 -20.07 -13.95
N PRO A 104 -23.36 -20.90 -14.99
CA PRO A 104 -22.28 -21.51 -15.75
C PRO A 104 -21.60 -20.47 -16.64
N TYR A 105 -20.31 -20.66 -16.89
CA TYR A 105 -19.59 -19.92 -17.92
C TYR A 105 -18.76 -20.89 -18.77
N ARG A 106 -18.53 -20.52 -20.04
CA ARG A 106 -17.85 -21.38 -21.01
C ARG A 106 -16.34 -21.39 -20.85
N ASP A 107 -15.79 -20.21 -20.66
CA ASP A 107 -14.36 -19.96 -20.47
C ASP A 107 -14.16 -18.70 -19.62
N ILE A 108 -12.90 -18.37 -19.33
CA ILE A 108 -12.60 -17.24 -18.44
C ILE A 108 -13.02 -15.88 -19.01
N VAL A 109 -13.00 -15.71 -20.32
CA VAL A 109 -13.44 -14.47 -20.98
C VAL A 109 -14.94 -14.27 -20.75
N HIS A 110 -15.71 -15.30 -21.00
CA HIS A 110 -17.15 -15.29 -20.74
C HIS A 110 -17.45 -15.11 -19.23
N GLY A 111 -16.66 -15.72 -18.35
CA GLY A 111 -16.82 -15.52 -16.91
C GLY A 111 -16.61 -14.05 -16.49
N ILE A 112 -15.64 -13.37 -17.11
CA ILE A 112 -15.40 -11.95 -16.91
C ILE A 112 -16.55 -11.09 -17.46
N GLU A 113 -17.09 -11.42 -18.62
CA GLU A 113 -18.24 -10.72 -19.19
C GLU A 113 -19.46 -10.80 -18.26
N LEU A 114 -19.77 -12.00 -17.74
CA LEU A 114 -20.87 -12.18 -16.80
C LEU A 114 -20.63 -11.41 -15.48
N LEU A 115 -19.39 -11.44 -14.97
CA LEU A 115 -19.02 -10.74 -13.75
C LEU A 115 -19.23 -9.23 -13.87
N ASN A 116 -19.01 -8.66 -15.05
CA ASN A 116 -19.11 -7.22 -15.30
C ASN A 116 -20.55 -6.74 -15.57
N ARG A 117 -21.50 -7.63 -15.91
CA ARG A 117 -22.88 -7.26 -16.27
C ARG A 117 -23.65 -6.56 -15.15
N GLY A 118 -23.28 -6.79 -13.89
CA GLY A 118 -23.90 -6.13 -12.75
C GLY A 118 -23.52 -4.65 -12.55
N ASP A 119 -22.79 -4.05 -13.49
CA ASP A 119 -22.39 -2.63 -13.48
C ASP A 119 -21.60 -2.18 -12.24
N GLY A 120 -20.99 -3.11 -11.55
CA GLY A 120 -20.12 -2.87 -10.42
C GLY A 120 -20.57 -3.52 -9.13
N SER A 121 -19.60 -3.93 -8.34
CA SER A 121 -19.82 -4.51 -6.99
C SER A 121 -18.72 -4.10 -6.02
N LEU A 122 -19.01 -4.22 -4.72
CA LEU A 122 -18.03 -3.96 -3.65
C LEU A 122 -16.86 -4.93 -3.75
N VAL A 123 -17.12 -6.20 -4.03
CA VAL A 123 -16.09 -7.23 -4.09
C VAL A 123 -16.45 -8.35 -5.05
N ALA A 124 -15.45 -8.82 -5.80
CA ALA A 124 -15.49 -10.09 -6.51
C ALA A 124 -14.42 -11.02 -5.95
N SER A 125 -14.81 -12.26 -5.64
CA SER A 125 -13.88 -13.29 -5.16
C SER A 125 -13.55 -14.27 -6.26
N VAL A 126 -12.27 -14.55 -6.44
CA VAL A 126 -11.74 -15.45 -7.47
C VAL A 126 -10.96 -16.57 -6.78
N ILE A 127 -11.36 -17.80 -7.05
CA ILE A 127 -10.68 -18.99 -6.54
C ILE A 127 -9.89 -19.61 -7.67
N THR A 128 -8.58 -19.40 -7.66
CA THR A 128 -7.66 -19.95 -8.65
C THR A 128 -6.26 -20.05 -8.07
N HIS A 129 -5.47 -21.00 -8.57
CA HIS A 129 -4.03 -21.09 -8.33
C HIS A 129 -3.20 -20.77 -9.58
N ASP A 130 -3.86 -20.38 -10.68
CA ASP A 130 -3.22 -20.00 -11.93
C ASP A 130 -3.00 -18.48 -12.01
N PRO A 131 -1.74 -18.00 -11.97
CA PRO A 131 -1.44 -16.57 -12.05
C PRO A 131 -1.87 -15.91 -13.37
N ALA A 132 -1.92 -16.68 -14.47
CA ALA A 132 -2.34 -16.15 -15.76
C ALA A 132 -3.85 -15.85 -15.76
N ILE A 133 -4.65 -16.75 -15.19
CA ILE A 133 -6.09 -16.52 -14.96
C ILE A 133 -6.29 -15.34 -14.01
N ALA A 134 -5.56 -15.27 -12.90
CA ALA A 134 -5.66 -14.18 -11.96
C ALA A 134 -5.38 -12.83 -12.63
N ARG A 135 -4.31 -12.75 -13.43
CA ARG A 135 -3.98 -11.54 -14.20
C ARG A 135 -5.08 -11.18 -15.21
N GLN A 136 -5.62 -12.15 -15.92
CA GLN A 136 -6.67 -11.93 -16.91
C GLN A 136 -7.94 -11.35 -16.25
N VAL A 137 -8.33 -11.88 -15.09
CA VAL A 137 -9.47 -11.35 -14.32
C VAL A 137 -9.21 -9.93 -13.84
N VAL A 138 -8.02 -9.64 -13.31
CA VAL A 138 -7.67 -8.26 -12.88
C VAL A 138 -7.81 -7.28 -14.03
N LEU A 139 -7.26 -7.61 -15.20
CA LEU A 139 -7.31 -6.71 -16.37
C LEU A 139 -8.70 -6.56 -16.96
N GLY A 140 -9.52 -7.61 -16.91
CA GLY A 140 -10.86 -7.62 -17.52
C GLY A 140 -11.98 -7.14 -16.59
N ALA A 141 -11.84 -7.29 -15.27
CA ALA A 141 -12.90 -6.99 -14.31
C ALA A 141 -12.54 -5.90 -13.29
N GLY A 142 -11.27 -5.51 -13.17
CA GLY A 142 -10.83 -4.57 -12.13
C GLY A 142 -11.51 -3.20 -12.18
N ALA A 143 -11.96 -2.75 -13.37
CA ALA A 143 -12.69 -1.50 -13.53
C ALA A 143 -14.15 -1.55 -13.02
N PHE A 144 -14.67 -2.74 -12.72
CA PHE A 144 -16.07 -2.95 -12.34
C PHE A 144 -16.26 -3.30 -10.86
N HIS A 145 -15.16 -3.54 -10.12
CA HIS A 145 -15.26 -4.03 -8.74
C HIS A 145 -14.36 -3.24 -7.82
N GLY A 146 -14.87 -2.88 -6.65
CA GLY A 146 -14.12 -2.14 -5.63
C GLY A 146 -12.92 -2.92 -5.10
N ARG A 147 -13.06 -4.24 -4.98
CA ARG A 147 -12.02 -5.16 -4.57
C ARG A 147 -12.09 -6.45 -5.36
N LEU A 148 -10.96 -6.93 -5.85
CA LEU A 148 -10.78 -8.30 -6.33
C LEU A 148 -10.04 -9.10 -5.24
N TYR A 149 -10.69 -10.14 -4.74
CA TYR A 149 -10.14 -11.00 -3.69
C TYR A 149 -9.77 -12.36 -4.28
N PHE A 150 -8.49 -12.68 -4.28
CA PHE A 150 -7.99 -13.97 -4.77
C PHE A 150 -7.74 -14.90 -3.59
N ASN A 151 -8.23 -16.14 -3.73
CA ASN A 151 -8.02 -17.18 -2.75
C ASN A 151 -7.56 -18.47 -3.44
N ASP A 152 -6.55 -19.11 -2.84
CA ASP A 152 -5.99 -20.37 -3.28
C ASP A 152 -5.67 -21.28 -2.08
N ARG A 153 -5.01 -22.40 -2.32
CA ARG A 153 -4.64 -23.33 -1.26
C ARG A 153 -3.62 -22.78 -0.27
N VAL A 154 -2.79 -21.81 -0.69
CA VAL A 154 -1.75 -21.21 0.15
C VAL A 154 -2.34 -20.16 1.08
N SER A 155 -3.23 -19.32 0.56
CA SER A 155 -3.84 -18.20 1.29
C SER A 155 -5.10 -18.60 2.10
N GLN A 156 -5.66 -19.78 1.87
CA GLN A 156 -6.94 -20.18 2.44
C GLN A 156 -6.98 -20.17 3.97
N ALA A 157 -5.90 -20.62 4.62
CA ALA A 157 -5.86 -20.76 6.07
C ALA A 157 -5.85 -19.41 6.80
N GLU A 158 -5.26 -18.38 6.17
CA GLU A 158 -5.09 -17.04 6.73
C GLU A 158 -6.00 -16.00 6.08
N SER A 159 -6.99 -16.47 5.32
CA SER A 159 -7.91 -15.62 4.59
C SER A 159 -8.79 -14.80 5.53
N THR A 160 -8.85 -13.49 5.29
CA THR A 160 -9.80 -12.59 5.96
C THR A 160 -11.23 -12.72 5.43
N GLY A 161 -11.42 -13.55 4.39
CA GLY A 161 -12.70 -13.79 3.77
C GLY A 161 -13.16 -12.71 2.80
N HIS A 162 -14.32 -12.97 2.21
CA HIS A 162 -14.94 -12.10 1.20
C HIS A 162 -15.41 -10.76 1.78
N GLY A 163 -15.93 -10.76 3.00
CA GLY A 163 -16.69 -9.62 3.54
C GLY A 163 -15.88 -8.43 4.03
N ALA A 164 -14.60 -8.59 4.40
CA ALA A 164 -13.84 -7.53 5.05
C ALA A 164 -12.49 -7.28 4.38
N PRO A 165 -12.29 -6.13 3.69
CA PRO A 165 -10.98 -5.71 3.25
C PRO A 165 -10.11 -5.29 4.43
N LEU A 166 -8.79 -5.41 4.27
CA LEU A 166 -7.84 -4.91 5.27
C LEU A 166 -7.88 -3.38 5.33
N PRO A 167 -7.81 -2.76 6.52
CA PRO A 167 -7.98 -1.31 6.69
C PRO A 167 -6.99 -0.43 5.91
N HIS A 168 -5.83 -0.97 5.54
CA HIS A 168 -4.83 -0.24 4.77
C HIS A 168 -5.04 -0.32 3.25
N MET A 169 -5.97 -1.13 2.76
CA MET A 169 -6.25 -1.26 1.33
C MET A 169 -6.99 -0.03 0.82
N VAL A 170 -6.56 0.44 -0.35
CA VAL A 170 -7.29 1.45 -1.11
C VAL A 170 -8.24 0.73 -2.05
N HIS A 171 -9.51 0.98 -1.90
CA HIS A 171 -10.51 0.46 -2.82
C HIS A 171 -11.56 1.53 -3.12
N GLY A 172 -12.15 1.45 -4.28
CA GLY A 172 -13.28 2.28 -4.70
C GLY A 172 -14.40 1.39 -5.14
N GLY A 173 -15.62 1.92 -5.18
CA GLY A 173 -16.77 1.22 -5.72
C GLY A 173 -17.15 1.81 -7.08
N PRO A 174 -16.72 1.22 -8.21
CA PRO A 174 -17.16 1.67 -9.52
C PRO A 174 -18.66 1.39 -9.73
N GLY A 175 -19.31 2.20 -10.53
CA GLY A 175 -20.72 2.02 -10.88
C GLY A 175 -21.64 1.97 -9.66
N ARG A 176 -22.44 0.94 -9.56
CA ARG A 176 -23.43 0.73 -8.48
C ARG A 176 -22.82 0.54 -7.09
N ALA A 177 -21.58 0.10 -7.01
CA ALA A 177 -20.95 -0.17 -5.72
C ALA A 177 -20.74 1.08 -4.87
N GLY A 178 -20.57 2.25 -5.50
CA GLY A 178 -20.29 3.50 -4.78
C GLY A 178 -19.03 3.42 -3.92
N GLY A 179 -18.90 4.35 -3.00
CA GLY A 179 -17.87 4.29 -2.00
C GLY A 179 -16.50 4.75 -2.44
N SER A 180 -15.61 4.86 -1.51
CA SER A 180 -14.19 5.03 -1.69
C SER A 180 -13.49 4.70 -0.38
N GLU A 181 -13.10 5.61 0.47
CA GLU A 181 -12.38 5.33 1.71
C GLU A 181 -13.32 5.04 2.91
N GLU A 182 -14.25 4.12 2.74
CA GLU A 182 -15.33 3.83 3.69
C GLU A 182 -14.86 3.14 4.97
N LEU A 183 -13.75 2.42 4.87
CA LEU A 183 -13.27 1.64 5.99
C LEU A 183 -12.44 2.47 6.93
N GLY A 184 -12.53 2.16 8.21
CA GLY A 184 -11.86 2.86 9.30
C GLY A 184 -10.36 3.11 9.12
N GLY A 185 -9.72 3.54 10.18
CA GLY A 185 -8.31 3.91 10.19
C GLY A 185 -8.06 5.34 9.72
N LEU A 186 -6.79 5.71 9.62
CA LEU A 186 -6.38 7.10 9.31
C LEU A 186 -6.86 7.58 7.95
N ARG A 187 -7.08 6.69 6.99
CA ARG A 187 -7.54 7.04 5.64
C ARG A 187 -8.99 7.48 5.65
N GLY A 188 -9.87 6.71 6.30
CA GLY A 188 -11.27 7.07 6.49
C GLY A 188 -11.40 8.41 7.23
N VAL A 189 -10.63 8.62 8.31
CA VAL A 189 -10.60 9.91 9.01
C VAL A 189 -10.20 11.05 8.07
N LYS A 190 -9.14 10.87 7.29
CA LYS A 190 -8.68 11.89 6.32
C LYS A 190 -9.68 12.19 5.22
N HIS A 191 -10.53 11.23 4.86
CA HIS A 191 -11.60 11.45 3.86
C HIS A 191 -12.59 12.53 4.31
N TYR A 192 -12.90 12.55 5.59
CA TYR A 192 -13.84 13.54 6.18
C TYR A 192 -13.16 14.85 6.62
N MET A 193 -11.83 14.97 6.47
CA MET A 193 -11.11 16.20 6.78
C MET A 193 -11.11 17.16 5.59
N GLN A 194 -11.23 18.44 5.88
CA GLN A 194 -11.02 19.47 4.87
C GLN A 194 -9.55 19.48 4.41
N ARG A 195 -9.35 19.64 3.11
CA ARG A 195 -8.04 19.80 2.50
C ARG A 195 -7.92 21.22 1.98
N SER A 196 -6.84 21.88 2.38
CA SER A 196 -6.49 23.21 1.88
C SER A 196 -5.15 23.15 1.17
N ALA A 197 -5.09 23.67 -0.05
CA ALA A 197 -3.83 23.87 -0.75
C ALA A 197 -3.14 25.14 -0.22
N VAL A 198 -1.84 25.04 0.03
CA VAL A 198 -1.01 26.18 0.45
C VAL A 198 0.09 26.39 -0.58
N GLN A 199 0.21 27.61 -1.09
CA GLN A 199 1.24 28.02 -2.04
C GLN A 199 2.02 29.20 -1.48
N GLY A 200 3.32 29.26 -1.76
CA GLY A 200 4.18 30.34 -1.30
C GLY A 200 5.63 30.14 -1.75
N SER A 201 6.50 31.07 -1.39
CA SER A 201 7.95 30.90 -1.56
C SER A 201 8.46 29.72 -0.72
N PRO A 202 9.59 29.10 -1.08
CA PRO A 202 10.18 28.03 -0.28
C PRO A 202 10.34 28.36 1.20
N ASP A 203 10.79 29.58 1.55
CA ASP A 203 10.96 30.03 2.93
C ASP A 203 9.61 30.08 3.67
N MET A 204 8.58 30.60 3.03
CA MET A 204 7.25 30.67 3.61
C MET A 204 6.68 29.27 3.86
N LEU A 205 6.84 28.37 2.88
CA LEU A 205 6.40 26.99 3.02
C LEU A 205 7.19 26.23 4.09
N THR A 206 8.50 26.49 4.20
CA THR A 206 9.35 25.95 5.27
C THR A 206 8.84 26.39 6.65
N ALA A 207 8.55 27.68 6.81
CA ALA A 207 8.03 28.22 8.08
C ALA A 207 6.65 27.61 8.45
N ILE A 208 5.75 27.45 7.48
CA ILE A 208 4.40 26.90 7.70
C ILE A 208 4.44 25.41 8.02
N THR A 209 5.27 24.63 7.31
CA THR A 209 5.25 23.18 7.41
C THR A 209 6.22 22.61 8.44
N GLY A 210 7.17 23.40 8.90
CA GLY A 210 8.27 22.93 9.74
C GLY A 210 9.19 21.92 9.03
N THR A 211 9.20 21.95 7.69
CA THR A 211 10.02 21.08 6.84
C THR A 211 10.75 21.96 5.83
N TRP A 212 12.07 21.87 5.79
CA TRP A 212 12.86 22.63 4.82
C TRP A 212 12.48 22.21 3.39
N ILE A 213 12.14 23.20 2.59
CA ILE A 213 11.75 23.05 1.19
C ILE A 213 12.94 23.47 0.32
N LYS A 214 13.27 22.67 -0.68
CA LYS A 214 14.38 22.95 -1.61
C LYS A 214 14.22 24.34 -2.23
N GLY A 215 15.28 25.14 -2.11
CA GLY A 215 15.29 26.56 -2.50
C GLY A 215 15.00 27.54 -1.36
N SER A 216 14.72 27.06 -0.15
CA SER A 216 14.68 27.91 1.05
C SER A 216 16.07 28.38 1.45
N THR A 217 16.11 29.49 2.16
CA THR A 217 17.33 30.01 2.75
C THR A 217 18.03 28.94 3.61
N GLU A 218 19.33 28.80 3.40
CA GLU A 218 20.19 27.92 4.19
C GLU A 218 20.80 28.71 5.35
N LEU A 219 20.78 28.14 6.52
CA LEU A 219 21.40 28.67 7.71
C LEU A 219 22.78 28.01 7.87
N THR A 220 23.86 28.72 7.56
CA THR A 220 25.21 28.15 7.71
C THR A 220 25.44 27.71 9.14
N ALA A 221 25.76 26.43 9.35
CA ALA A 221 26.08 25.91 10.65
C ALA A 221 27.37 26.51 11.19
N SER A 222 27.33 27.17 12.34
CA SER A 222 28.51 27.73 13.01
C SER A 222 29.30 26.71 13.81
N VAL A 223 28.62 25.58 14.16
CA VAL A 223 29.21 24.43 14.87
C VAL A 223 28.73 23.20 14.12
N HIS A 224 29.54 22.16 14.12
CA HIS A 224 29.16 20.91 13.41
C HIS A 224 27.81 20.38 13.89
N PRO A 225 26.81 20.18 13.00
CA PRO A 225 25.45 19.85 13.40
C PRO A 225 25.34 18.53 14.21
N PHE A 226 26.24 17.59 13.98
CA PHE A 226 26.24 16.31 14.72
C PHE A 226 26.76 16.41 16.18
N THR A 227 27.32 17.55 16.56
CA THR A 227 27.65 17.85 17.96
C THR A 227 26.46 18.44 18.74
N ARG A 228 25.33 18.70 18.07
CA ARG A 228 24.15 19.33 18.65
C ARG A 228 23.05 18.30 18.83
N ASN A 229 22.39 18.36 19.99
CA ASN A 229 21.24 17.49 20.26
C ASN A 229 20.02 17.89 19.43
N PHE A 230 19.01 17.02 19.43
CA PHE A 230 17.78 17.22 18.66
C PHE A 230 17.13 18.59 18.88
N ASP A 231 17.10 19.09 20.12
CA ASP A 231 16.41 20.34 20.43
C ASP A 231 17.20 21.58 19.93
N GLN A 232 18.51 21.48 19.84
CA GLN A 232 19.42 22.55 19.41
C GLN A 232 19.53 22.73 17.90
N LEU A 233 19.15 21.72 17.12
CA LEU A 233 19.17 21.80 15.66
C LEU A 233 18.03 22.68 15.14
N HIS A 234 18.30 23.45 14.10
CA HIS A 234 17.30 24.28 13.42
C HIS A 234 17.02 23.78 12.00
N ILE A 235 15.75 23.86 11.58
CA ILE A 235 15.35 23.55 10.20
C ILE A 235 16.07 24.50 9.24
N GLY A 236 16.68 23.97 8.17
CA GLY A 236 17.47 24.73 7.21
C GLY A 236 18.94 24.91 7.61
N GLU A 237 19.35 24.50 8.80
CA GLU A 237 20.77 24.53 9.19
C GLU A 237 21.58 23.59 8.32
N THR A 238 22.63 24.13 7.69
CA THR A 238 23.35 23.48 6.61
C THR A 238 24.85 23.43 6.90
N LEU A 239 25.44 22.24 6.78
CA LEU A 239 26.87 22.00 6.76
C LEU A 239 27.34 21.85 5.32
N HIS A 240 28.42 22.55 4.97
CA HIS A 240 29.17 22.33 3.73
C HIS A 240 30.54 21.73 4.10
N THR A 241 30.88 20.61 3.48
CA THR A 241 32.17 19.95 3.73
C THR A 241 33.26 20.44 2.80
N ALA A 242 34.50 20.17 3.14
CA ALA A 242 35.60 20.22 2.19
C ALA A 242 35.40 19.18 1.07
N GLY A 243 36.06 19.40 -0.06
CA GLY A 243 36.09 18.46 -1.16
C GLY A 243 37.02 17.27 -0.88
N ARG A 244 36.72 16.11 -1.44
CA ARG A 244 37.57 14.91 -1.48
C ARG A 244 37.71 14.45 -2.93
N GLU A 245 38.96 14.30 -3.40
CA GLU A 245 39.26 13.72 -4.69
C GLU A 245 38.95 12.23 -4.68
N VAL A 246 38.39 11.72 -5.78
CA VAL A 246 38.14 10.30 -6.03
C VAL A 246 39.26 9.76 -6.88
N THR A 247 40.09 8.92 -6.31
CA THR A 247 41.26 8.35 -6.98
C THR A 247 40.95 7.02 -7.62
N LEU A 248 41.81 6.57 -8.54
CA LEU A 248 41.72 5.21 -9.09
C LEU A 248 41.89 4.16 -7.99
N GLU A 249 42.82 4.39 -7.06
CA GLU A 249 43.06 3.50 -5.92
C GLU A 249 41.81 3.34 -5.04
N ASP A 250 41.03 4.41 -4.84
CA ASP A 250 39.76 4.33 -4.10
C ASP A 250 38.77 3.38 -4.78
N ILE A 251 38.66 3.46 -6.12
CA ILE A 251 37.75 2.63 -6.91
C ILE A 251 38.17 1.16 -6.86
N GLU A 252 39.47 0.90 -7.11
CA GLU A 252 40.04 -0.45 -7.10
C GLU A 252 39.97 -1.07 -5.70
N HIS A 253 40.31 -0.32 -4.66
CA HIS A 253 40.19 -0.78 -3.29
C HIS A 253 38.74 -1.13 -2.91
N PHE A 254 37.81 -0.29 -3.28
CA PHE A 254 36.37 -0.55 -3.03
C PHE A 254 35.88 -1.79 -3.77
N ALA A 255 36.28 -1.98 -5.01
CA ALA A 255 35.98 -3.17 -5.79
C ALA A 255 36.56 -4.45 -5.14
N ASP A 256 37.81 -4.39 -4.66
CA ASP A 256 38.45 -5.51 -3.96
C ASP A 256 37.77 -5.83 -2.64
N PHE A 257 37.43 -4.80 -1.87
CA PHE A 257 36.77 -4.93 -0.57
C PHE A 257 35.34 -5.47 -0.67
N THR A 258 34.57 -5.04 -1.67
CA THR A 258 33.16 -5.38 -1.81
C THR A 258 32.88 -6.55 -2.75
N GLY A 259 33.81 -6.83 -3.68
CA GLY A 259 33.62 -7.76 -4.79
C GLY A 259 32.85 -7.15 -5.96
N ASP A 260 32.46 -5.88 -5.92
CA ASP A 260 31.79 -5.18 -7.04
C ASP A 260 32.79 -4.77 -8.11
N ARG A 261 33.02 -5.71 -9.02
CA ARG A 261 33.93 -5.56 -10.18
C ARG A 261 33.18 -5.33 -11.48
N PHE A 262 32.04 -4.62 -11.42
CA PHE A 262 31.30 -4.27 -12.63
C PHE A 262 32.19 -3.49 -13.62
N TYR A 263 32.08 -3.83 -14.90
CA TYR A 263 33.00 -3.35 -15.95
C TYR A 263 33.17 -1.81 -15.96
N ALA A 264 32.10 -1.07 -15.68
CA ALA A 264 32.14 0.40 -15.67
C ALA A 264 33.11 0.99 -14.64
N HIS A 265 33.48 0.21 -13.61
CA HIS A 265 34.44 0.60 -12.58
C HIS A 265 35.86 0.09 -12.90
N MET A 266 35.97 -1.03 -13.64
CA MET A 266 37.23 -1.76 -13.77
C MET A 266 37.88 -1.66 -15.15
N ASP A 267 37.11 -1.46 -16.21
CA ASP A 267 37.59 -1.46 -17.60
C ASP A 267 37.31 -0.12 -18.27
N ALA A 268 38.38 0.65 -18.54
CA ALA A 268 38.27 1.98 -19.14
C ALA A 268 37.71 1.95 -20.56
N GLU A 269 38.09 0.94 -21.36
CA GLU A 269 37.64 0.85 -22.75
C GLU A 269 36.15 0.43 -22.81
N ALA A 270 35.77 -0.55 -22.00
CA ALA A 270 34.38 -0.95 -21.91
C ALA A 270 33.48 0.16 -21.32
N ALA A 271 33.97 0.92 -20.34
CA ALA A 271 33.25 2.06 -19.78
C ALA A 271 33.02 3.15 -20.84
N LYS A 272 34.07 3.56 -21.58
CA LYS A 272 33.97 4.55 -22.67
C LYS A 272 33.09 4.11 -23.84
N ALA A 273 32.97 2.83 -24.07
CA ALA A 273 32.04 2.30 -25.07
C ALA A 273 30.56 2.46 -24.67
N ASN A 274 30.27 2.71 -23.39
CA ASN A 274 28.93 2.98 -22.91
C ASN A 274 28.62 4.49 -23.05
N PRO A 275 27.51 4.87 -23.71
CA PRO A 275 27.19 6.29 -23.97
C PRO A 275 26.95 7.13 -22.69
N PHE A 276 26.79 6.51 -21.53
CA PHE A 276 26.52 7.18 -20.27
C PHE A 276 27.77 7.43 -19.42
N PHE A 277 28.92 6.85 -19.78
CA PHE A 277 30.15 6.98 -18.99
C PHE A 277 31.28 7.59 -19.81
N PRO A 278 31.88 8.69 -19.33
CA PRO A 278 33.00 9.31 -20.03
C PRO A 278 34.33 8.53 -19.87
N ASP A 279 34.48 7.81 -18.78
CA ASP A 279 35.60 6.94 -18.40
C ASP A 279 35.14 5.97 -17.31
N ARG A 280 36.09 5.27 -16.66
CA ARG A 280 35.78 4.49 -15.45
C ARG A 280 35.12 5.36 -14.41
N VAL A 281 34.00 4.93 -13.89
CA VAL A 281 33.20 5.68 -12.91
C VAL A 281 33.32 5.07 -11.52
N ALA A 282 33.23 5.92 -10.50
CA ALA A 282 33.17 5.46 -9.12
C ALA A 282 31.87 4.71 -8.84
N HIS A 283 31.94 3.72 -7.98
CA HIS A 283 30.75 3.01 -7.47
C HIS A 283 29.82 3.98 -6.75
N GLY A 284 28.52 3.91 -7.00
CA GLY A 284 27.56 4.73 -6.26
C GLY A 284 27.65 4.56 -4.75
N TYR A 285 27.85 3.32 -4.27
CA TYR A 285 28.04 3.04 -2.85
C TYR A 285 29.35 3.56 -2.27
N LEU A 286 30.43 3.64 -3.06
CA LEU A 286 31.67 4.31 -2.67
C LEU A 286 31.40 5.79 -2.41
N LEU A 287 30.66 6.46 -3.29
CA LEU A 287 30.31 7.87 -3.14
C LEU A 287 29.49 8.12 -1.87
N LEU A 288 28.54 7.23 -1.55
CA LEU A 288 27.77 7.31 -0.29
C LEU A 288 28.67 7.12 0.94
N SER A 289 29.62 6.18 0.87
CA SER A 289 30.58 5.95 1.95
C SER A 289 31.50 7.15 2.15
N PHE A 290 31.97 7.77 1.07
CA PHE A 290 32.76 8.99 1.14
C PHE A 290 31.95 10.16 1.67
N ALA A 291 30.70 10.30 1.25
CA ALA A 291 29.80 11.32 1.78
C ALA A 291 29.65 11.18 3.31
N ALA A 292 29.43 9.97 3.79
CA ALA A 292 29.35 9.72 5.23
C ALA A 292 30.64 10.12 5.96
N GLY A 293 31.80 9.77 5.39
CA GLY A 293 33.10 10.16 5.94
C GLY A 293 33.36 11.68 5.96
N LEU A 294 32.78 12.41 4.97
CA LEU A 294 32.93 13.86 4.88
C LEU A 294 32.08 14.63 5.90
N PHE A 295 30.90 14.14 6.24
CA PHE A 295 30.00 14.86 7.16
C PHE A 295 29.95 14.22 8.56
N VAL A 296 30.66 13.15 8.85
CA VAL A 296 30.62 12.54 10.18
C VAL A 296 31.39 13.38 11.19
N GLU A 297 30.87 13.46 12.41
CA GLU A 297 31.62 13.85 13.60
C GLU A 297 32.12 12.59 14.31
N PRO A 298 33.43 12.33 14.36
CA PRO A 298 33.96 11.04 14.84
C PRO A 298 33.86 10.85 16.35
N ASN A 299 33.66 11.92 17.11
CA ASN A 299 33.58 11.84 18.56
C ASN A 299 32.18 11.40 19.01
N PRO A 300 32.07 10.72 20.18
CA PRO A 300 30.76 10.45 20.77
C PRO A 300 29.94 11.72 20.93
N GLY A 301 28.72 11.70 20.42
CA GLY A 301 27.85 12.87 20.41
C GLY A 301 26.36 12.52 20.45
N PRO A 302 25.51 13.53 20.22
CA PRO A 302 24.06 13.37 20.28
C PRO A 302 23.48 12.50 19.16
N VAL A 303 24.18 12.31 18.05
CA VAL A 303 23.76 11.41 16.98
C VAL A 303 24.03 9.97 17.43
N LEU A 304 22.96 9.21 17.62
CA LEU A 304 23.02 7.86 18.18
C LEU A 304 23.19 6.78 17.11
N ALA A 305 22.56 6.98 15.94
CA ALA A 305 22.64 6.04 14.83
C ALA A 305 22.11 6.67 13.52
N ASN A 306 22.59 6.16 12.40
CA ASN A 306 21.93 6.30 11.11
C ASN A 306 20.87 5.20 11.00
N THR A 307 19.65 5.55 10.62
CA THR A 307 18.52 4.61 10.58
C THR A 307 18.01 4.34 9.17
N GLY A 308 18.46 5.10 8.18
CA GLY A 308 18.06 4.84 6.81
C GLY A 308 18.41 5.95 5.83
N LEU A 309 18.24 5.61 4.56
CA LEU A 309 18.34 6.50 3.43
C LEU A 309 17.01 6.46 2.67
N ASN A 310 16.50 7.62 2.28
CA ASN A 310 15.31 7.73 1.46
C ASN A 310 15.63 8.48 0.15
N ALA A 311 14.85 8.22 -0.89
CA ALA A 311 14.85 8.97 -2.15
C ALA A 311 16.25 9.16 -2.77
N LEU A 312 17.13 8.15 -2.63
CA LEU A 312 18.46 8.19 -3.22
C LEU A 312 18.37 8.19 -4.75
N SER A 313 19.05 9.15 -5.37
CA SER A 313 19.27 9.20 -6.82
C SER A 313 20.70 9.60 -7.13
N PHE A 314 21.31 8.89 -8.09
CA PHE A 314 22.58 9.28 -8.73
C PHE A 314 22.24 10.01 -10.02
N GLN A 315 22.74 11.23 -10.17
CA GLN A 315 22.37 12.14 -11.26
C GLN A 315 23.50 12.31 -12.29
N LYS A 316 24.75 12.18 -11.84
CA LYS A 316 25.92 12.32 -12.69
C LYS A 316 26.99 11.30 -12.29
N PRO A 317 27.65 10.64 -13.26
CA PRO A 317 28.80 9.79 -12.96
C PRO A 317 29.97 10.64 -12.43
N VAL A 318 30.77 10.04 -11.54
CA VAL A 318 32.01 10.58 -11.01
C VAL A 318 33.15 9.74 -11.55
N VAL A 319 34.13 10.38 -12.15
CA VAL A 319 35.31 9.73 -12.71
C VAL A 319 36.54 9.95 -11.82
N VAL A 320 37.59 9.25 -12.13
CA VAL A 320 38.90 9.43 -11.48
C VAL A 320 39.40 10.87 -11.64
N GLY A 321 39.80 11.50 -10.55
CA GLY A 321 40.24 12.89 -10.50
C GLY A 321 39.13 13.90 -10.19
N ASP A 322 37.88 13.51 -10.24
CA ASP A 322 36.79 14.35 -9.74
C ASP A 322 36.89 14.52 -8.21
N SER A 323 36.52 15.70 -7.75
CA SER A 323 36.39 15.97 -6.30
C SER A 323 34.93 16.08 -5.93
N ILE A 324 34.51 15.42 -4.85
CA ILE A 324 33.16 15.50 -4.32
C ILE A 324 33.12 16.23 -2.98
N ALA A 325 32.10 17.05 -2.79
CA ALA A 325 31.78 17.73 -1.52
C ALA A 325 30.31 17.47 -1.15
N VAL A 326 30.00 17.58 0.14
CA VAL A 326 28.65 17.33 0.66
C VAL A 326 28.06 18.62 1.22
N GLN A 327 26.81 18.81 0.87
CA GLN A 327 25.90 19.75 1.51
C GLN A 327 24.88 18.94 2.32
N LEU A 328 24.83 19.18 3.64
CA LEU A 328 23.95 18.45 4.58
C LEU A 328 23.04 19.45 5.29
N THR A 329 21.75 19.45 4.99
CA THR A 329 20.77 20.41 5.51
C THR A 329 19.74 19.73 6.41
N VAL A 330 19.47 20.27 7.59
CA VAL A 330 18.40 19.79 8.48
C VAL A 330 17.06 20.03 7.79
N LYS A 331 16.45 18.96 7.27
CA LYS A 331 15.20 19.02 6.53
C LYS A 331 13.97 18.97 7.43
N ARG A 332 13.97 18.08 8.39
CA ARG A 332 12.82 17.86 9.27
C ARG A 332 13.26 17.24 10.58
N LYS A 333 12.54 17.59 11.65
CA LYS A 333 12.73 17.01 12.99
C LYS A 333 11.41 16.38 13.44
N THR A 334 11.47 15.15 13.95
CA THR A 334 10.26 14.44 14.44
C THR A 334 10.57 13.78 15.79
N ARG A 335 9.85 14.14 16.83
CA ARG A 335 9.95 13.43 18.12
C ARG A 335 9.44 12.01 17.96
N ARG A 336 10.21 11.02 18.44
CA ARG A 336 9.88 9.59 18.28
C ARG A 336 9.53 8.93 19.60
N THR A 337 10.46 8.92 20.53
CA THR A 337 10.31 8.30 21.85
C THR A 337 10.66 9.32 22.94
N LYS A 338 10.68 8.89 24.19
CA LYS A 338 11.18 9.73 25.30
C LYS A 338 12.70 9.94 25.26
N ASP A 339 13.44 9.08 24.54
CA ASP A 339 14.90 9.04 24.57
C ASP A 339 15.53 9.72 23.33
N TYR A 340 14.83 9.74 22.18
CA TYR A 340 15.36 10.30 20.95
C TYR A 340 14.30 10.89 20.01
N GLY A 341 14.74 11.80 19.17
CA GLY A 341 14.03 12.27 17.98
C GLY A 341 14.73 11.83 16.69
N GLU A 342 13.97 11.72 15.61
CA GLU A 342 14.50 11.52 14.26
C GLU A 342 14.80 12.87 13.63
N VAL A 343 16.01 13.03 13.12
CA VAL A 343 16.38 14.15 12.24
C VAL A 343 16.50 13.62 10.84
N ARG A 344 15.81 14.26 9.93
CA ARG A 344 15.89 13.99 8.49
C ARG A 344 16.74 15.09 7.86
N TRP A 345 17.76 14.67 7.16
CA TRP A 345 18.71 15.54 6.49
C TRP A 345 18.52 15.47 4.98
N HIS A 346 18.55 16.59 4.31
CA HIS A 346 18.69 16.64 2.87
C HIS A 346 20.18 16.65 2.55
N VAL A 347 20.64 15.69 1.77
CA VAL A 347 22.05 15.50 1.43
C VAL A 347 22.23 15.66 -0.07
N VAL A 348 23.12 16.53 -0.47
CA VAL A 348 23.52 16.74 -1.87
C VAL A 348 25.02 16.57 -1.99
N LEU A 349 25.44 15.66 -2.88
CA LEU A 349 26.83 15.55 -3.33
C LEU A 349 27.00 16.39 -4.57
N ARG A 350 28.07 17.19 -4.58
CA ARG A 350 28.47 18.01 -5.73
C ARG A 350 29.89 17.69 -6.15
N ASN A 351 30.15 17.78 -7.46
CA ASN A 351 31.53 17.72 -7.96
C ASN A 351 32.22 19.11 -7.87
N GLN A 352 33.45 19.19 -8.35
CA GLN A 352 34.23 20.44 -8.41
C GLN A 352 33.57 21.56 -9.22
N ASP A 353 32.72 21.21 -10.19
CA ASP A 353 31.96 22.12 -11.05
C ASP A 353 30.59 22.51 -10.46
N GLN A 354 30.35 22.19 -9.21
CA GLN A 354 29.09 22.41 -8.48
C GLN A 354 27.89 21.67 -9.09
N GLU A 355 28.12 20.68 -9.91
CA GLU A 355 27.03 19.84 -10.47
C GLU A 355 26.56 18.80 -9.46
N HIS A 356 25.27 18.50 -9.49
CA HIS A 356 24.68 17.48 -8.64
C HIS A 356 25.10 16.08 -9.07
N VAL A 357 25.83 15.39 -8.22
CA VAL A 357 26.28 14.00 -8.40
C VAL A 357 25.27 13.04 -7.84
N ALA A 358 24.83 13.28 -6.60
CA ALA A 358 23.81 12.45 -5.93
C ALA A 358 23.02 13.31 -4.95
N GLU A 359 21.78 12.88 -4.71
CA GLU A 359 20.88 13.52 -3.76
C GLU A 359 20.11 12.44 -3.00
N TYR A 360 19.95 12.59 -1.68
CA TYR A 360 19.18 11.67 -0.84
C TYR A 360 18.75 12.32 0.47
N GLU A 361 17.90 11.62 1.21
CA GLU A 361 17.61 11.96 2.60
C GLU A 361 18.28 10.97 3.54
N LEU A 362 19.10 11.47 4.46
CA LEU A 362 19.65 10.69 5.55
C LEU A 362 18.74 10.81 6.77
N LEU A 363 18.52 9.71 7.47
CA LEU A 363 17.75 9.65 8.71
C LEU A 363 18.66 9.30 9.87
N THR A 364 18.67 10.14 10.91
CA THR A 364 19.44 9.88 12.12
C THR A 364 18.56 9.87 13.36
N MET A 365 18.92 9.02 14.31
CA MET A 365 18.46 9.12 15.70
C MET A 365 19.34 10.14 16.42
N SER A 366 18.72 11.13 17.05
CA SER A 366 19.44 12.16 17.82
C SER A 366 18.86 12.27 19.23
N SER A 367 19.71 12.26 20.23
CA SER A 367 19.27 12.40 21.63
C SER A 367 18.72 13.81 21.89
N TYR A 368 17.83 13.92 22.84
CA TYR A 368 17.40 15.21 23.36
C TYR A 368 18.48 15.83 24.24
N GLY A 369 18.40 17.14 24.45
CA GLY A 369 19.19 17.81 25.47
C GLY A 369 18.82 17.26 26.86
N GLU A 370 19.75 17.38 27.81
CA GLU A 370 19.42 17.11 29.22
C GLU A 370 18.24 18.02 29.61
N THR A 371 17.11 17.42 29.94
CA THR A 371 16.02 18.14 30.63
C THR A 371 16.61 18.60 31.96
N LYS A 372 16.98 19.89 32.04
CA LYS A 372 17.17 20.50 33.35
C LYS A 372 15.84 20.30 34.07
N GLY A 373 15.87 19.43 35.09
CA GLY A 373 14.71 19.05 35.87
C GLY A 373 13.98 20.32 36.32
N ALA A 374 12.66 20.30 36.07
CA ALA A 374 11.73 21.26 36.62
C ALA A 374 11.48 20.90 38.10
#